data_725fcc01f85c2aab7b18edbf3bf1da11
#
_entry.id   725fcc01f85c2aab7b18edbf3bf1da11
#
_cell.length_a   1.000
_cell.length_b   1.000
_cell.length_c   1.000
_cell.angle_alpha   90.00
_cell.angle_beta   90.00
_cell.angle_gamma   90.00
#
_symmetry.space_group_name_H-M   'P 1'
#
loop_
_entity.id
_entity.type
_entity.pdbx_description
1 polymer ?
#
loop_
_entity_poly.entity_id
_entity_poly.type
_entity_poly.pdbx_seq_one_letter_code
_entity_poly.pdbx_strand_id
1 'polypeptide(L)'
;MTPTLTRVTEQVDRQTFWRGWLDAHLPAEMAGKLTGVVEREGALVIFAESSAWSARLRYAVQEIEAQIRASGPGITEVSVRVLPRGAKA
;
A
#
# COMPACT_ATOMS: atom_id res chain seq x y z
N MET A 1 -6.74 -15.40 24.86
CA MET A 1 -6.42 -14.76 23.56
C MET A 1 -4.96 -14.36 23.56
N THR A 2 -4.22 -14.75 22.54
CA THR A 2 -2.80 -14.45 22.47
C THR A 2 -2.57 -13.13 21.75
N PRO A 3 -1.66 -12.26 22.23
CA PRO A 3 -1.35 -11.00 21.57
C PRO A 3 -0.87 -11.19 20.12
N THR A 4 -0.19 -12.30 19.84
CA THR A 4 0.33 -12.60 18.51
C THR A 4 -0.79 -12.74 17.48
N LEU A 5 -1.85 -13.46 17.81
CA LEU A 5 -2.99 -13.64 16.91
C LEU A 5 -3.69 -12.31 16.64
N THR A 6 -3.84 -11.48 17.67
CA THR A 6 -4.44 -10.17 17.50
C THR A 6 -3.65 -9.30 16.52
N ARG A 7 -2.33 -9.31 16.64
CA ARG A 7 -1.47 -8.53 15.72
C ARG A 7 -1.57 -9.01 14.29
N VAL A 8 -1.61 -10.32 14.07
CA VAL A 8 -1.74 -10.88 12.72
C VAL A 8 -3.05 -10.43 12.09
N THR A 9 -4.14 -10.52 12.84
CA THR A 9 -5.45 -10.12 12.37
C THR A 9 -5.50 -8.63 12.01
N GLU A 10 -4.96 -7.78 12.88
CA GLU A 10 -4.93 -6.34 12.66
C GLU A 10 -4.13 -5.99 11.41
N GLN A 11 -3.01 -6.67 11.17
CA GLN A 11 -2.17 -6.41 10.02
C GLN A 11 -2.84 -6.83 8.72
N VAL A 12 -3.53 -7.96 8.71
CA VAL A 12 -4.30 -8.40 7.54
C VAL A 12 -5.43 -7.43 7.26
N ASP A 13 -6.15 -6.98 8.29
CA ASP A 13 -7.23 -6.01 8.13
C ASP A 13 -6.72 -4.69 7.56
N ARG A 14 -5.56 -4.22 8.00
CA ARG A 14 -4.97 -2.99 7.49
C ARG A 14 -4.53 -3.12 6.04
N GLN A 15 -3.96 -4.26 5.66
CA GLN A 15 -3.59 -4.51 4.28
C GLN A 15 -4.83 -4.53 3.38
N THR A 16 -5.89 -5.18 3.82
CA THR A 16 -7.16 -5.24 3.09
C THR A 16 -7.75 -3.85 2.94
N PHE A 17 -7.74 -3.06 4.01
CA PHE A 17 -8.22 -1.69 3.98
C PHE A 17 -7.46 -0.87 2.94
N TRP A 18 -6.13 -0.87 3.00
CA TRP A 18 -5.32 -0.06 2.10
C TRP A 18 -5.41 -0.53 0.66
N ARG A 19 -5.52 -1.84 0.44
CA ARG A 19 -5.70 -2.37 -0.91
C ARG A 19 -6.99 -1.85 -1.53
N GLY A 20 -8.09 -1.93 -0.79
CA GLY A 20 -9.38 -1.43 -1.26
C GLY A 20 -9.38 0.08 -1.43
N TRP A 21 -8.76 0.80 -0.50
CA TRP A 21 -8.66 2.25 -0.58
C TRP A 21 -7.89 2.68 -1.83
N LEU A 22 -6.75 2.04 -2.10
CA LEU A 22 -5.94 2.35 -3.27
C LEU A 22 -6.67 2.00 -4.56
N ASP A 23 -7.38 0.86 -4.59
CA ASP A 23 -8.18 0.49 -5.75
C ASP A 23 -9.23 1.54 -6.06
N ALA A 24 -9.79 2.18 -5.04
CA ALA A 24 -10.82 3.19 -5.21
C ALA A 24 -10.26 4.56 -5.61
N HIS A 25 -9.00 4.85 -5.26
CA HIS A 25 -8.41 6.19 -5.46
C HIS A 25 -7.40 6.26 -6.59
N LEU A 26 -6.94 5.12 -7.11
CA LEU A 26 -6.01 5.08 -8.24
C LEU A 26 -6.77 4.76 -9.52
N PRO A 27 -6.26 5.21 -10.69
CA PRO A 27 -6.80 4.75 -11.97
C PRO A 27 -6.78 3.23 -12.05
N ALA A 28 -7.80 2.65 -12.68
CA ALA A 28 -7.96 1.19 -12.72
C ALA A 28 -6.73 0.48 -13.28
N GLU A 29 -6.08 1.06 -14.29
CA GLU A 29 -4.88 0.45 -14.87
C GLU A 29 -3.71 0.41 -13.91
N MET A 30 -3.60 1.41 -13.02
CA MET A 30 -2.54 1.42 -12.01
C MET A 30 -2.88 0.48 -10.85
N ALA A 31 -4.14 0.44 -10.44
CA ALA A 31 -4.57 -0.45 -9.37
C ALA A 31 -4.29 -1.91 -9.73
N GLY A 32 -4.45 -2.27 -10.99
CA GLY A 32 -4.15 -3.61 -11.47
C GLY A 32 -2.65 -3.96 -11.48
N LYS A 33 -1.78 -2.96 -11.32
CA LYS A 33 -0.32 -3.15 -11.31
C LYS A 33 0.27 -3.17 -9.90
N LEU A 34 -0.57 -3.08 -8.88
CA LEU A 34 -0.13 -3.24 -7.50
C LEU A 34 0.09 -4.71 -7.20
N THR A 35 1.22 -5.02 -6.59
CA THR A 35 1.53 -6.39 -6.16
C THR A 35 1.43 -6.55 -4.66
N GLY A 36 1.30 -5.45 -3.94
CA GLY A 36 1.11 -5.50 -2.49
C GLY A 36 1.09 -4.13 -1.87
N VAL A 37 0.69 -4.09 -0.62
CA VAL A 37 0.75 -2.89 0.20
C VAL A 37 0.98 -3.31 1.65
N VAL A 38 1.87 -2.62 2.34
CA VAL A 38 2.19 -2.92 3.74
C VAL A 38 2.22 -1.62 4.53
N GLU A 39 1.58 -1.64 5.69
CA GLU A 39 1.68 -0.53 6.65
C GLU A 39 2.48 -1.02 7.85
N ARG A 40 3.54 -0.31 8.21
CA ARG A 40 4.40 -0.72 9.31
C ARG A 40 5.03 0.51 9.96
N GLU A 41 4.76 0.68 11.25
CA GLU A 41 5.37 1.74 12.06
C GLU A 41 5.26 3.13 11.43
N GLY A 42 4.09 3.45 10.91
CA GLY A 42 3.84 4.74 10.30
C GLY A 42 4.26 4.85 8.84
N ALA A 43 4.85 3.81 8.28
CA ALA A 43 5.24 3.80 6.88
C ALA A 43 4.24 2.97 6.06
N LEU A 44 3.76 3.54 4.97
CA LEU A 44 2.94 2.83 4.00
C LEU A 44 3.80 2.54 2.78
N VAL A 45 4.03 1.27 2.50
CA VAL A 45 4.84 0.84 1.37
C VAL A 45 3.93 0.19 0.34
N ILE A 46 3.93 0.75 -0.87
CA ILE A 46 3.11 0.27 -1.98
C ILE A 46 4.04 -0.42 -2.97
N PHE A 47 3.68 -1.63 -3.39
CA PHE A 47 4.51 -2.41 -4.31
C PHE A 47 3.91 -2.44 -5.69
N ALA A 48 4.74 -2.16 -6.70
CA ALA A 48 4.38 -2.23 -8.11
C ALA A 48 5.08 -3.40 -8.77
N GLU A 49 4.49 -3.93 -9.85
CA GLU A 49 5.03 -5.13 -10.50
C GLU A 49 6.31 -4.89 -11.30
N SER A 50 6.63 -3.63 -11.66
CA SER A 50 7.84 -3.31 -12.41
C SER A 50 8.32 -1.90 -12.08
N SER A 51 9.55 -1.59 -12.47
CA SER A 51 10.11 -0.25 -12.24
C SER A 51 9.38 0.81 -13.05
N ALA A 52 8.91 0.47 -14.25
CA ALA A 52 8.12 1.40 -15.05
C ALA A 52 6.82 1.79 -14.35
N TRP A 53 6.12 0.80 -13.78
CA TRP A 53 4.88 1.07 -13.05
C TRP A 53 5.16 1.74 -11.70
N SER A 54 6.29 1.42 -11.07
CA SER A 54 6.71 2.09 -9.84
C SER A 54 6.87 3.59 -10.06
N ALA A 55 7.49 3.99 -11.17
CA ALA A 55 7.67 5.40 -11.50
C ALA A 55 6.33 6.11 -11.67
N ARG A 56 5.40 5.48 -12.40
CA ARG A 56 4.06 6.05 -12.60
C ARG A 56 3.28 6.14 -11.30
N LEU A 57 3.37 5.10 -10.48
CA LEU A 57 2.70 5.07 -9.18
C LEU A 57 3.19 6.17 -8.25
N ARG A 58 4.48 6.50 -8.29
CA ARG A 58 5.02 7.56 -7.44
C ARG A 58 4.32 8.88 -7.69
N TYR A 59 4.08 9.23 -8.95
CA TYR A 59 3.37 10.46 -9.29
C TYR A 59 1.93 10.41 -8.81
N ALA A 60 1.24 9.32 -9.08
CA ALA A 60 -0.15 9.17 -8.66
C ALA A 60 -0.27 9.22 -7.13
N VAL A 61 0.65 8.58 -6.42
CA VAL A 61 0.64 8.56 -4.96
C VAL A 61 0.90 9.94 -4.40
N GLN A 62 1.80 10.72 -5.00
CA GLN A 62 2.05 12.09 -4.56
C GLN A 62 0.77 12.94 -4.62
N GLU A 63 -0.05 12.75 -5.64
CA GLU A 63 -1.28 13.49 -5.79
C GLU A 63 -2.31 13.14 -4.71
N ILE A 64 -2.28 11.93 -4.20
CA ILE A 64 -3.24 11.47 -3.20
C ILE A 64 -2.63 11.32 -1.80
N GLU A 65 -1.40 11.75 -1.60
CA GLU A 65 -0.70 11.55 -0.32
C GLU A 65 -1.43 12.22 0.84
N ALA A 66 -1.97 13.41 0.64
CA ALA A 66 -2.73 14.09 1.68
C ALA A 66 -3.97 13.28 2.08
N GLN A 67 -4.61 12.65 1.11
CA GLN A 67 -5.77 11.80 1.37
C GLN A 67 -5.37 10.51 2.10
N ILE A 68 -4.21 9.97 1.76
CA ILE A 68 -3.66 8.79 2.46
C ILE A 68 -3.46 9.14 3.93
N ARG A 69 -2.83 10.27 4.22
CA ARG A 69 -2.57 10.71 5.59
C ARG A 69 -3.86 10.99 6.36
N ALA A 70 -4.86 11.54 5.68
CA ALA A 70 -6.16 11.79 6.29
C ALA A 70 -6.89 10.49 6.63
N SER A 71 -6.75 9.46 5.79
CA SER A 71 -7.39 8.17 6.00
C SER A 71 -6.63 7.30 7.00
N GLY A 72 -5.33 7.51 7.13
CA GLY A 72 -4.48 6.80 8.10
C GLY A 72 -3.67 7.78 8.93
N PRO A 73 -4.23 8.34 10.03
CA PRO A 73 -3.55 9.38 10.79
C PRO A 73 -2.17 9.02 11.31
N GLY A 74 -1.88 7.74 11.48
CA GLY A 74 -0.57 7.28 11.92
C GLY A 74 0.49 7.20 10.81
N ILE A 75 0.10 7.43 9.56
CA ILE A 75 1.03 7.36 8.44
C ILE A 75 1.86 8.63 8.36
N THR A 76 3.17 8.47 8.46
CA THR A 76 4.13 9.57 8.37
C THR A 76 4.98 9.50 7.11
N GLU A 77 5.01 8.35 6.45
CA GLU A 77 5.83 8.14 5.27
C GLU A 77 5.08 7.24 4.28
N VAL A 78 5.16 7.59 3.00
CA VAL A 78 4.58 6.77 1.93
C VAL A 78 5.67 6.56 0.89
N SER A 79 5.88 5.30 0.49
CA SER A 79 6.87 4.97 -0.52
C SER A 79 6.34 3.95 -1.50
N VAL A 80 6.94 3.90 -2.68
CA VAL A 80 6.61 2.93 -3.73
C VAL A 80 7.87 2.16 -4.06
N ARG A 81 7.73 0.83 -4.09
CA ARG A 81 8.85 -0.08 -4.39
C ARG A 81 8.41 -1.10 -5.43
N VAL A 82 9.37 -1.81 -5.99
CA VAL A 82 9.10 -2.84 -6.98
C VAL A 82 9.09 -4.21 -6.29
N LEU A 83 8.01 -4.95 -6.54
CA LEU A 83 7.91 -6.35 -6.15
C LEU A 83 7.22 -7.09 -7.30
N PRO A 84 7.99 -7.77 -8.16
CA PRO A 84 7.41 -8.46 -9.32
C PRO A 84 6.37 -9.51 -8.90
N ARG A 85 5.40 -9.75 -9.78
CA ARG A 85 4.40 -10.78 -9.54
C ARG A 85 5.06 -12.14 -9.43
N GLY A 86 4.60 -12.93 -8.46
CA GLY A 86 5.15 -14.24 -8.23
C GLY A 86 6.44 -14.24 -7.41
N ALA A 87 6.99 -13.06 -7.10
CA ALA A 87 8.16 -12.98 -6.23
C ALA A 87 7.74 -13.24 -4.78
N LYS A 88 8.58 -13.96 -4.05
CA LYS A 88 8.35 -14.16 -2.63
C LYS A 88 8.89 -12.97 -1.86
N ALA A 89 8.09 -12.48 -0.97
CA ALA A 89 8.50 -11.38 -0.10
C ALA A 89 9.47 -11.85 0.97
#